data_1fe115536b43277c067cd8a8e691773e
#
_entry.id   1fe115536b43277c067cd8a8e691773e
#
_cell.length_a   1.000
_cell.length_b   1.000
_cell.length_c   1.000
_cell.angle_alpha   90.00
_cell.angle_beta   90.00
_cell.angle_gamma   90.00
#
_symmetry.space_group_name_H-M   'P 1'
#
loop_
_entity.id
_entity.type
_entity.pdbx_description
1 polymer ?
#
loop_
_entity_poly.entity_id
_entity_poly.type
_entity_poly.pdbx_seq_one_letter_code
_entity_poly.pdbx_strand_id
1 'polypeptide(L)'
;REVLAQLGNSEDSADSVAAQAALKERARATGLDTFDADAHNRLIERYRSTLEELRAALTPELLDVVLTHRDQVLQDAAARAEALRSELNRRRSAMSVRELIRTYGDLITALTPCLLVSPDSVARFFPADRRYVDIVVFDEASQIRVADAVGAMGRGRSAVVVGDPKQMPPAPGAGDIRGEQ
;
A
#
# COMPACT_ATOMS: atom_id res chain seq x y z
N ARG A 1 30.41 -51.55 -34.86
CA ARG A 1 30.37 -50.62 -33.67
C ARG A 1 30.42 -49.14 -34.06
N GLU A 2 31.20 -48.77 -35.08
CA GLU A 2 31.30 -47.39 -35.61
C GLU A 2 30.01 -46.90 -36.26
N VAL A 3 29.25 -47.75 -36.97
CA VAL A 3 27.96 -47.35 -37.60
C VAL A 3 26.86 -47.04 -36.58
N LEU A 4 26.85 -47.72 -35.43
CA LEU A 4 25.91 -47.44 -34.36
C LEU A 4 26.21 -46.12 -33.61
N ALA A 5 27.48 -45.72 -33.52
CA ALA A 5 27.87 -44.43 -32.96
C ALA A 5 27.49 -43.24 -33.87
N GLN A 6 27.51 -43.44 -35.21
CA GLN A 6 27.07 -42.44 -36.19
C GLN A 6 25.54 -42.24 -36.20
N LEU A 7 24.76 -43.31 -35.97
CA LEU A 7 23.30 -43.23 -35.87
C LEU A 7 22.84 -42.49 -34.59
N GLY A 8 23.48 -42.69 -33.44
CA GLY A 8 23.20 -41.95 -32.22
C GLY A 8 23.47 -40.45 -32.38
N ASN A 9 24.56 -40.07 -33.04
CA ASN A 9 24.88 -38.67 -33.32
C ASN A 9 23.90 -38.00 -34.32
N SER A 10 23.23 -38.77 -35.18
CA SER A 10 22.25 -38.22 -36.12
C SER A 10 20.89 -37.96 -35.51
N GLU A 11 20.46 -38.77 -34.55
CA GLU A 11 19.22 -38.56 -33.80
C GLU A 11 19.32 -37.35 -32.86
N ASP A 12 20.41 -37.21 -32.10
CA ASP A 12 20.68 -36.02 -31.27
C ASP A 12 20.76 -34.74 -32.12
N SER A 13 21.28 -34.83 -33.34
CA SER A 13 21.31 -33.71 -34.29
C SER A 13 19.91 -33.36 -34.82
N ALA A 14 19.05 -34.33 -35.11
CA ALA A 14 17.69 -34.10 -35.59
C ALA A 14 16.78 -33.48 -34.51
N ASP A 15 16.86 -33.98 -33.28
CA ASP A 15 16.14 -33.45 -32.15
C ASP A 15 16.57 -32.01 -31.81
N SER A 16 17.86 -31.73 -31.88
CA SER A 16 18.40 -30.38 -31.71
C SER A 16 17.89 -29.41 -32.78
N VAL A 17 17.84 -29.84 -34.03
CA VAL A 17 17.31 -29.01 -35.14
C VAL A 17 15.81 -28.77 -34.98
N ALA A 18 15.05 -29.79 -34.60
CA ALA A 18 13.61 -29.66 -34.34
C ALA A 18 13.33 -28.73 -33.17
N ALA A 19 14.09 -28.82 -32.06
CA ALA A 19 13.99 -27.95 -30.92
C ALA A 19 14.31 -26.47 -31.25
N GLN A 20 15.35 -26.25 -32.08
CA GLN A 20 15.69 -24.92 -32.56
C GLN A 20 14.60 -24.31 -33.48
N ALA A 21 14.01 -25.13 -34.34
CA ALA A 21 12.92 -24.71 -35.22
C ALA A 21 11.68 -24.31 -34.38
N ALA A 22 11.31 -25.16 -33.43
CA ALA A 22 10.19 -24.87 -32.50
C ALA A 22 10.44 -23.61 -31.65
N LEU A 23 11.67 -23.39 -31.18
CA LEU A 23 12.05 -22.18 -30.44
C LEU A 23 11.90 -20.92 -31.31
N LYS A 24 12.39 -20.96 -32.56
CA LYS A 24 12.27 -19.85 -33.51
C LYS A 24 10.83 -19.54 -33.85
N GLU A 25 10.01 -20.56 -34.08
CA GLU A 25 8.59 -20.39 -34.35
C GLU A 25 7.86 -19.74 -33.13
N ARG A 26 8.16 -20.22 -31.94
CA ARG A 26 7.60 -19.67 -30.70
C ARG A 26 8.08 -18.24 -30.47
N ALA A 27 9.33 -17.93 -30.71
CA ALA A 27 9.86 -16.57 -30.61
C ALA A 27 9.13 -15.61 -31.56
N ARG A 28 8.90 -16.04 -32.83
CA ARG A 28 8.12 -15.23 -33.79
C ARG A 28 6.66 -15.05 -33.36
N ALA A 29 6.01 -16.12 -32.90
CA ALA A 29 4.63 -16.08 -32.46
C ALA A 29 4.42 -15.16 -31.23
N THR A 30 5.45 -14.98 -30.41
CA THR A 30 5.43 -14.11 -29.22
C THR A 30 6.08 -12.73 -29.42
N GLY A 31 6.65 -12.46 -30.61
CA GLY A 31 7.38 -11.22 -30.92
C GLY A 31 8.75 -11.12 -30.24
N LEU A 32 9.25 -12.19 -29.66
CA LEU A 32 10.57 -12.21 -28.99
C LEU A 32 11.74 -12.20 -29.99
N ASP A 33 11.52 -12.55 -31.24
CA ASP A 33 12.52 -12.50 -32.29
C ASP A 33 12.89 -11.06 -32.71
N THR A 34 12.00 -10.10 -32.44
CA THR A 34 12.21 -8.67 -32.68
C THR A 34 12.49 -7.89 -31.39
N PHE A 35 12.62 -8.55 -30.26
CA PHE A 35 12.85 -7.91 -28.97
C PHE A 35 14.29 -7.38 -28.88
N ASP A 36 14.40 -6.05 -28.78
CA ASP A 36 15.67 -5.36 -28.51
C ASP A 36 15.85 -5.16 -27.00
N ALA A 37 16.66 -6.02 -26.40
CA ALA A 37 16.93 -5.99 -24.97
C ALA A 37 17.60 -4.66 -24.53
N ASP A 38 18.47 -4.09 -25.37
CA ASP A 38 19.14 -2.83 -25.05
C ASP A 38 18.18 -1.63 -25.12
N ALA A 39 17.30 -1.61 -26.10
CA ALA A 39 16.23 -0.61 -26.18
C ALA A 39 15.29 -0.72 -24.97
N HIS A 40 14.95 -1.93 -24.56
CA HIS A 40 14.10 -2.17 -23.39
C HIS A 40 14.79 -1.72 -22.08
N ASN A 41 16.05 -2.05 -21.89
CA ASN A 41 16.83 -1.61 -20.75
C ASN A 41 16.93 -0.07 -20.68
N ARG A 42 17.18 0.60 -21.81
CA ARG A 42 17.17 2.07 -21.88
C ARG A 42 15.81 2.66 -21.47
N LEU A 43 14.69 2.03 -21.84
CA LEU A 43 13.35 2.42 -21.43
C LEU A 43 13.15 2.27 -19.91
N ILE A 44 13.62 1.16 -19.33
CA ILE A 44 13.56 0.92 -17.88
C ILE A 44 14.35 1.99 -17.14
N GLU A 45 15.58 2.28 -17.55
CA GLU A 45 16.40 3.30 -16.91
C GLU A 45 15.79 4.69 -17.02
N ARG A 46 15.25 5.04 -18.19
CA ARG A 46 14.53 6.30 -18.37
C ARG A 46 13.29 6.39 -17.47
N TYR A 47 12.51 5.31 -17.38
CA TYR A 47 11.36 5.26 -16.49
C TYR A 47 11.77 5.47 -15.02
N ARG A 48 12.83 4.80 -14.56
CA ARG A 48 13.35 4.97 -13.19
C ARG A 48 13.77 6.40 -12.91
N SER A 49 14.59 6.97 -13.78
CA SER A 49 15.04 8.37 -13.66
C SER A 49 13.86 9.34 -13.60
N THR A 50 12.91 9.23 -14.55
CA THR A 50 11.72 10.07 -14.54
C THR A 50 10.87 9.91 -13.29
N LEU A 51 10.75 8.69 -12.76
CA LEU A 51 10.02 8.44 -11.51
C LEU A 51 10.71 9.05 -10.29
N GLU A 52 12.03 9.01 -10.24
CA GLU A 52 12.83 9.67 -9.19
C GLU A 52 12.70 11.18 -9.25
N GLU A 53 12.80 11.77 -10.45
CA GLU A 53 12.61 13.20 -10.69
C GLU A 53 11.19 13.64 -10.26
N LEU A 54 10.16 12.88 -10.64
CA LEU A 54 8.79 13.14 -10.23
C LEU A 54 8.63 13.12 -8.71
N ARG A 55 9.17 12.10 -8.04
CA ARG A 55 9.11 12.01 -6.57
C ARG A 55 9.83 13.17 -5.89
N ALA A 56 10.98 13.56 -6.41
CA ALA A 56 11.73 14.70 -5.89
C ALA A 56 10.97 16.03 -6.07
N ALA A 57 10.29 16.22 -7.20
CA ALA A 57 9.50 17.41 -7.46
C ALA A 57 8.20 17.47 -6.62
N LEU A 58 7.54 16.33 -6.41
CA LEU A 58 6.29 16.28 -5.64
C LEU A 58 6.48 16.58 -4.15
N THR A 59 7.62 16.23 -3.58
CA THR A 59 7.86 16.36 -2.13
C THR A 59 7.71 17.81 -1.62
N PRO A 60 8.37 18.83 -2.20
CA PRO A 60 8.21 20.20 -1.75
C PRO A 60 6.81 20.75 -2.00
N GLU A 61 6.18 20.41 -3.14
CA GLU A 61 4.83 20.87 -3.45
C GLU A 61 3.78 20.31 -2.48
N LEU A 62 3.87 19.01 -2.16
CA LEU A 62 2.99 18.40 -1.18
C LEU A 62 3.14 19.04 0.20
N LEU A 63 4.38 19.35 0.61
CA LEU A 63 4.63 20.01 1.87
C LEU A 63 3.99 21.39 1.92
N ASP A 64 4.14 22.20 0.86
CA ASP A 64 3.55 23.53 0.77
C ASP A 64 2.02 23.49 0.85
N VAL A 65 1.39 22.58 0.10
CA VAL A 65 -0.07 22.38 0.14
C VAL A 65 -0.56 21.99 1.54
N VAL A 66 0.13 21.05 2.19
CA VAL A 66 -0.24 20.58 3.54
C VAL A 66 -0.07 21.70 4.57
N LEU A 67 1.03 22.45 4.51
CA LEU A 67 1.28 23.56 5.44
C LEU A 67 0.28 24.71 5.24
N THR A 68 0.00 25.06 3.99
CA THR A 68 -0.98 26.11 3.66
C THR A 68 -2.38 25.71 4.15
N HIS A 69 -2.81 24.49 3.89
CA HIS A 69 -4.10 23.99 4.38
C HIS A 69 -4.17 24.01 5.92
N ARG A 70 -3.13 23.53 6.58
CA ARG A 70 -3.02 23.55 8.05
C ARG A 70 -3.18 24.98 8.59
N ASP A 71 -2.46 25.93 8.02
CA ASP A 71 -2.46 27.31 8.49
C ASP A 71 -3.84 27.97 8.28
N GLN A 72 -4.51 27.69 7.17
CA GLN A 72 -5.90 28.11 6.95
C GLN A 72 -6.85 27.55 8.01
N VAL A 73 -6.81 26.24 8.26
CA VAL A 73 -7.69 25.60 9.26
C VAL A 73 -7.45 26.17 10.66
N LEU A 74 -6.19 26.44 11.02
CA LEU A 74 -5.86 27.04 12.31
C LEU A 74 -6.33 28.49 12.43
N GLN A 75 -6.30 29.27 11.35
CA GLN A 75 -6.81 30.64 11.33
C GLN A 75 -8.34 30.66 11.42
N ASP A 76 -9.02 29.84 10.62
CA ASP A 76 -10.49 29.77 10.59
C ASP A 76 -11.08 29.28 11.91
N ALA A 77 -10.34 28.45 12.64
CA ALA A 77 -10.77 27.85 13.91
C ALA A 77 -9.91 28.29 15.10
N ALA A 78 -9.37 29.50 15.11
CA ALA A 78 -8.37 29.97 16.09
C ALA A 78 -8.77 29.73 17.55
N ALA A 79 -10.02 30.05 17.93
CA ALA A 79 -10.52 29.84 19.28
C ALA A 79 -10.57 28.35 19.67
N ARG A 80 -10.94 27.48 18.74
CA ARG A 80 -10.95 26.01 18.95
C ARG A 80 -9.53 25.44 19.01
N ALA A 81 -8.62 25.97 18.20
CA ALA A 81 -7.21 25.57 18.21
C ALA A 81 -6.56 25.93 19.56
N GLU A 82 -6.84 27.10 20.12
CA GLU A 82 -6.35 27.50 21.43
C GLU A 82 -6.96 26.64 22.56
N ALA A 83 -8.26 26.33 22.48
CA ALA A 83 -8.91 25.42 23.42
C ALA A 83 -8.28 24.01 23.38
N LEU A 84 -8.00 23.47 22.17
CA LEU A 84 -7.29 22.19 22.01
C LEU A 84 -5.88 22.26 22.62
N ARG A 85 -5.12 23.33 22.34
CA ARG A 85 -3.77 23.55 22.91
C ARG A 85 -3.82 23.58 24.43
N SER A 86 -4.79 24.31 25.02
CA SER A 86 -4.99 24.38 26.46
C SER A 86 -5.26 22.99 27.05
N GLU A 87 -6.13 22.20 26.41
CA GLU A 87 -6.46 20.85 26.88
C GLU A 87 -5.25 19.90 26.80
N LEU A 88 -4.45 19.96 25.74
CA LEU A 88 -3.25 19.16 25.58
C LEU A 88 -2.15 19.51 26.58
N ASN A 89 -2.07 20.77 27.02
CA ASN A 89 -1.07 21.25 27.98
C ASN A 89 -1.43 20.93 29.43
N ARG A 90 -2.64 20.46 29.71
CA ARG A 90 -3.05 20.09 31.08
C ARG A 90 -2.33 18.81 31.49
N ARG A 91 -1.70 18.78 32.66
CA ARG A 91 -1.06 17.60 33.25
C ARG A 91 -2.01 16.42 33.46
N ARG A 92 -3.29 16.70 33.66
CA ARG A 92 -4.39 15.74 33.69
C ARG A 92 -5.48 16.28 32.78
N SER A 93 -5.57 15.78 31.56
CA SER A 93 -6.66 16.09 30.66
C SER A 93 -7.97 15.57 31.27
N ALA A 94 -9.01 16.39 31.25
CA ALA A 94 -10.36 15.97 31.63
C ALA A 94 -11.03 15.15 30.51
N MET A 95 -10.51 15.26 29.27
CA MET A 95 -11.07 14.60 28.10
C MET A 95 -10.32 13.31 27.81
N SER A 96 -11.06 12.26 27.49
CA SER A 96 -10.48 11.03 26.92
C SER A 96 -10.01 11.28 25.47
N VAL A 97 -9.09 10.44 24.96
CA VAL A 97 -8.64 10.51 23.56
C VAL A 97 -9.83 10.44 22.59
N ARG A 98 -10.83 9.63 22.89
CA ARG A 98 -12.05 9.51 22.08
C ARG A 98 -12.86 10.81 22.05
N GLU A 99 -12.97 11.50 23.17
CA GLU A 99 -13.64 12.80 23.28
C GLU A 99 -12.86 13.90 22.57
N LEU A 100 -11.52 13.90 22.67
CA LEU A 100 -10.67 14.80 21.90
C LEU A 100 -10.89 14.63 20.40
N ILE A 101 -10.88 13.41 19.90
CA ILE A 101 -11.13 13.13 18.48
C ILE A 101 -12.57 13.50 18.08
N ARG A 102 -13.54 13.27 18.94
CA ARG A 102 -14.93 13.70 18.68
C ARG A 102 -15.06 15.22 18.53
N THR A 103 -14.42 15.96 19.40
CA THR A 103 -14.55 17.43 19.51
C THR A 103 -13.65 18.17 18.53
N TYR A 104 -12.41 17.70 18.35
CA TYR A 104 -11.35 18.38 17.60
C TYR A 104 -10.79 17.55 16.44
N GLY A 105 -11.50 16.51 16.01
CA GLY A 105 -10.97 15.58 14.99
C GLY A 105 -10.60 16.26 13.68
N ASP A 106 -11.33 17.26 13.23
CA ASP A 106 -11.03 18.09 12.08
C ASP A 106 -9.70 18.87 12.23
N LEU A 107 -9.47 19.45 13.40
CA LEU A 107 -8.20 20.12 13.70
C LEU A 107 -7.06 19.13 13.82
N ILE A 108 -7.29 17.98 14.47
CA ILE A 108 -6.27 16.94 14.66
C ILE A 108 -5.85 16.39 13.30
N THR A 109 -6.78 16.10 12.38
CA THR A 109 -6.44 15.59 11.05
C THR A 109 -5.81 16.66 10.15
N ALA A 110 -6.13 17.94 10.33
CA ALA A 110 -5.44 19.02 9.63
C ALA A 110 -4.00 19.23 10.12
N LEU A 111 -3.76 19.07 11.43
CA LEU A 111 -2.43 19.15 12.03
C LEU A 111 -1.59 17.90 11.76
N THR A 112 -2.22 16.74 11.69
CA THR A 112 -1.59 15.43 11.47
C THR A 112 -2.35 14.70 10.36
N PRO A 113 -2.05 15.02 9.08
CA PRO A 113 -2.82 14.51 7.95
C PRO A 113 -2.63 13.01 7.72
N CYS A 114 -1.58 12.41 8.30
CA CYS A 114 -1.31 10.99 8.25
C CYS A 114 -1.24 10.42 9.67
N LEU A 115 -2.05 9.40 9.94
CA LEU A 115 -2.12 8.72 11.23
C LEU A 115 -1.79 7.24 11.06
N LEU A 116 -0.79 6.76 11.79
CA LEU A 116 -0.44 5.34 11.85
C LEU A 116 -1.09 4.73 13.08
N VAL A 117 -2.07 3.85 12.87
CA VAL A 117 -2.88 3.27 13.93
C VAL A 117 -3.26 1.83 13.61
N SER A 118 -3.43 0.99 14.62
CA SER A 118 -4.00 -0.35 14.43
C SER A 118 -5.53 -0.27 14.26
N PRO A 119 -6.17 -1.25 13.60
CA PRO A 119 -7.62 -1.33 13.48
C PRO A 119 -8.34 -1.27 14.84
N ASP A 120 -7.80 -1.92 15.86
CA ASP A 120 -8.32 -1.88 17.24
C ASP A 120 -8.26 -0.46 17.82
N SER A 121 -7.17 0.26 17.63
CA SER A 121 -7.04 1.65 18.05
C SER A 121 -8.03 2.57 17.33
N VAL A 122 -8.30 2.33 16.05
CA VAL A 122 -9.32 3.06 15.30
C VAL A 122 -10.71 2.81 15.92
N ALA A 123 -11.07 1.56 16.18
CA ALA A 123 -12.35 1.22 16.79
C ALA A 123 -12.51 1.84 18.20
N ARG A 124 -11.43 1.90 18.96
CA ARG A 124 -11.39 2.43 20.32
C ARG A 124 -11.51 3.96 20.38
N PHE A 125 -10.74 4.65 19.56
CA PHE A 125 -10.56 6.10 19.68
C PHE A 125 -11.38 6.92 18.69
N PHE A 126 -11.66 6.41 17.50
CA PHE A 126 -12.43 7.12 16.49
C PHE A 126 -13.91 6.73 16.57
N PRO A 127 -14.82 7.64 16.92
CA PRO A 127 -16.26 7.35 16.89
C PRO A 127 -16.73 6.88 15.51
N ALA A 128 -17.82 6.09 15.48
CA ALA A 128 -18.35 5.56 14.21
C ALA A 128 -19.41 6.47 13.57
N ASP A 129 -19.57 7.67 14.08
CA ASP A 129 -20.60 8.63 13.73
C ASP A 129 -20.32 9.42 12.44
N ARG A 130 -19.06 9.45 12.03
CA ARG A 130 -18.63 10.19 10.82
C ARG A 130 -17.33 9.62 10.24
N ARG A 131 -16.99 10.10 9.05
CA ARG A 131 -15.69 9.85 8.40
C ARG A 131 -14.70 10.90 8.87
N TYR A 132 -13.50 10.47 9.22
CA TYR A 132 -12.42 11.31 9.77
C TYR A 132 -11.30 11.57 8.78
N VAL A 133 -11.14 10.66 7.79
CA VAL A 133 -10.05 10.70 6.81
C VAL A 133 -10.60 10.46 5.41
N ASP A 134 -9.86 10.91 4.39
CA ASP A 134 -10.24 10.67 3.01
C ASP A 134 -9.90 9.26 2.57
N ILE A 135 -8.75 8.73 3.01
CA ILE A 135 -8.26 7.43 2.61
C ILE A 135 -7.82 6.64 3.85
N VAL A 136 -8.24 5.38 3.91
CA VAL A 136 -7.68 4.38 4.83
C VAL A 136 -6.80 3.43 4.02
N VAL A 137 -5.54 3.32 4.39
CA VAL A 137 -4.61 2.40 3.76
C VAL A 137 -4.36 1.23 4.72
N PHE A 138 -4.66 0.02 4.27
CA PHE A 138 -4.28 -1.21 4.95
C PHE A 138 -2.98 -1.70 4.33
N ASP A 139 -1.92 -1.67 5.10
CA ASP A 139 -0.66 -2.31 4.77
C ASP A 139 -0.60 -3.69 5.44
N GLU A 140 0.05 -4.66 4.80
CA GLU A 140 0.06 -6.07 5.25
C GLU A 140 -1.34 -6.64 5.51
N ALA A 141 -2.29 -6.33 4.63
CA ALA A 141 -3.70 -6.64 4.80
C ALA A 141 -4.00 -8.14 4.94
N SER A 142 -3.12 -9.01 4.44
CA SER A 142 -3.19 -10.46 4.64
C SER A 142 -3.20 -10.88 6.11
N GLN A 143 -2.68 -10.04 7.02
CA GLN A 143 -2.60 -10.29 8.45
C GLN A 143 -3.77 -9.70 9.25
N ILE A 144 -4.68 -8.97 8.59
CA ILE A 144 -5.81 -8.28 9.23
C ILE A 144 -7.09 -9.07 9.01
N ARG A 145 -7.80 -9.39 10.08
CA ARG A 145 -9.11 -10.02 9.97
C ARG A 145 -10.14 -9.04 9.39
N VAL A 146 -11.01 -9.53 8.51
CA VAL A 146 -12.04 -8.71 7.87
C VAL A 146 -12.91 -7.97 8.89
N ALA A 147 -13.28 -8.63 9.98
CA ALA A 147 -14.07 -8.02 11.05
C ALA A 147 -13.40 -6.79 11.68
N ASP A 148 -12.07 -6.83 11.84
CA ASP A 148 -11.30 -5.72 12.40
C ASP A 148 -11.14 -4.59 11.36
N ALA A 149 -11.00 -4.94 10.09
CA ALA A 149 -10.87 -3.97 8.99
C ALA A 149 -12.12 -3.12 8.76
N VAL A 150 -13.32 -3.72 8.83
CA VAL A 150 -14.60 -3.05 8.55
C VAL A 150 -14.78 -1.79 9.38
N GLY A 151 -14.41 -1.84 10.67
CA GLY A 151 -14.48 -0.69 11.56
C GLY A 151 -13.61 0.48 11.10
N ALA A 152 -12.39 0.20 10.65
CA ALA A 152 -11.47 1.21 10.14
C ALA A 152 -11.94 1.77 8.79
N MET A 153 -12.39 0.91 7.87
CA MET A 153 -12.95 1.31 6.56
C MET A 153 -14.07 2.34 6.70
N GLY A 154 -14.96 2.17 7.68
CA GLY A 154 -16.07 3.08 7.92
C GLY A 154 -15.66 4.51 8.34
N ARG A 155 -14.41 4.76 8.72
CA ARG A 155 -13.88 6.09 9.10
C ARG A 155 -13.26 6.83 7.92
N GLY A 156 -13.09 6.19 6.76
CA GLY A 156 -12.59 6.79 5.53
C GLY A 156 -13.64 6.97 4.44
N ARG A 157 -13.31 7.77 3.44
CA ARG A 157 -14.11 7.91 2.22
C ARG A 157 -13.76 6.82 1.20
N SER A 158 -12.49 6.42 1.18
CA SER A 158 -11.93 5.42 0.31
C SER A 158 -11.02 4.48 1.10
N ALA A 159 -10.81 3.27 0.60
CA ALA A 159 -9.87 2.33 1.18
C ALA A 159 -8.90 1.81 0.11
N VAL A 160 -7.63 1.71 0.48
CA VAL A 160 -6.57 1.06 -0.29
C VAL A 160 -6.10 -0.15 0.51
N VAL A 161 -6.03 -1.28 -0.14
CA VAL A 161 -5.65 -2.55 0.50
C VAL A 161 -4.38 -3.06 -0.17
N VAL A 162 -3.30 -3.13 0.59
CA VAL A 162 -2.00 -3.64 0.16
C VAL A 162 -1.69 -4.88 0.97
N GLY A 163 -1.39 -5.98 0.29
CA GLY A 163 -1.04 -7.24 0.96
C GLY A 163 -0.60 -8.30 -0.05
N ASP A 164 0.11 -9.29 0.44
CA ASP A 164 0.54 -10.44 -0.37
C ASP A 164 -0.36 -11.65 -0.06
N PRO A 165 -1.14 -12.14 -1.04
CA PRO A 165 -2.02 -13.30 -0.83
C PRO A 165 -1.25 -14.61 -0.58
N LYS A 166 0.08 -14.63 -0.77
CA LYS A 166 0.94 -15.77 -0.47
C LYS A 166 1.50 -15.76 0.95
N GLN A 167 1.33 -14.66 1.69
CA GLN A 167 1.71 -14.60 3.09
C GLN A 167 0.69 -15.34 3.97
N MET A 168 1.15 -15.71 5.19
CA MET A 168 0.30 -16.43 6.14
C MET A 168 -0.95 -15.62 6.52
N PRO A 169 -2.13 -16.25 6.60
CA PRO A 169 -3.33 -15.60 7.08
C PRO A 169 -3.18 -15.17 8.56
N PRO A 170 -4.06 -14.28 9.06
CA PRO A 170 -4.06 -13.88 10.47
C PRO A 170 -4.15 -15.11 11.37
N ALA A 171 -3.33 -15.14 12.43
CA ALA A 171 -3.43 -16.21 13.42
C ALA A 171 -4.84 -16.24 14.03
N PRO A 172 -5.45 -17.43 14.24
CA PRO A 172 -6.75 -17.52 14.90
C PRO A 172 -6.63 -16.89 16.28
N GLY A 173 -7.49 -15.91 16.57
CA GLY A 173 -7.52 -15.24 17.85
C GLY A 173 -7.97 -16.23 18.96
N ALA A 174 -7.57 -15.99 20.19
CA ALA A 174 -7.96 -16.81 21.36
C ALA A 174 -9.49 -16.95 21.56
N GLY A 175 -10.30 -16.20 20.79
CA GLY A 175 -11.76 -16.32 20.77
C GLY A 175 -12.31 -17.36 19.81
N ASP A 176 -11.56 -17.76 18.79
CA ASP A 176 -12.02 -18.68 17.74
C ASP A 176 -11.94 -20.16 18.18
N ILE A 177 -11.27 -20.46 19.32
CA ILE A 177 -11.08 -21.83 19.84
C ILE A 177 -12.35 -22.37 20.54
N ARG A 178 -13.40 -21.56 20.72
CA ARG A 178 -14.65 -21.99 21.42
C ARG A 178 -15.81 -22.41 20.51
N GLY A 179 -15.58 -22.51 19.22
CA GLY A 179 -16.62 -22.83 18.23
C GLY A 179 -16.66 -24.27 17.71
N GLU A 180 -15.74 -25.15 18.12
CA GLU A 180 -15.73 -26.56 17.74
C GLU A 180 -15.81 -27.47 18.97
N GLN A 181 -16.99 -27.59 19.53
CA GLN A 181 -17.43 -28.76 20.30
C GLN A 181 -18.92 -29.02 20.04
#